data_45abf5c1084359cbea82119f85817a80
#
_entry.id   45abf5c1084359cbea82119f85817a80
#
_cell.length_a   1.000
_cell.length_b   1.000
_cell.length_c   1.000
_cell.angle_alpha   90.00
_cell.angle_beta   90.00
_cell.angle_gamma   90.00
#
_symmetry.space_group_name_H-M   'P 1'
#
loop_
_entity.id
_entity.type
_entity.pdbx_description
1 polymer ?
#
loop_
_entity_poly.entity_id
_entity_poly.type
_entity_poly.pdbx_seq_one_letter_code
_entity_poly.pdbx_strand_id
1 'polypeptide(L)'
;HKPGGGGAVAWSEFQRTAKPDGYSIIGFNIPHIIGQPMLRKDAGYETDGFKPIMWFHFTPNVLVVSKDSEFKTLEDFINFAKKKPFVGTVGGSGTYSANHLETIRLMKAAGIDLTYVPYTGTGPVIPALMGGHIKAAMSYSPVSVNYKDKFRTLAVAADERVAALPDVPTFKELGYDIVGGAFRGVAAPIGTPQAVVDKLAEAFTEANKQISKKQLDLGFVMKYSTGDEAPMLIDQMREAYGDVLGDIKNKK
;
A
#
# COMPACT_ATOMS: atom_id res chain seq x y z
N HIS A 1 5.39 18.68 0.48
CA HIS A 1 5.64 17.25 0.56
C HIS A 1 6.50 16.94 1.79
N LYS A 2 6.00 16.10 2.70
CA LYS A 2 6.69 15.71 3.95
C LYS A 2 6.82 14.18 4.01
N PRO A 3 7.91 13.62 3.48
CA PRO A 3 8.15 12.19 3.53
C PRO A 3 8.58 11.75 4.94
N GLY A 4 8.36 10.49 5.27
CA GLY A 4 8.84 9.86 6.50
C GLY A 4 7.78 9.03 7.22
N GLY A 5 8.23 8.00 7.92
CA GLY A 5 7.39 7.12 8.73
C GLY A 5 6.24 6.44 7.97
N GLY A 6 6.37 6.24 6.65
CA GLY A 6 5.27 5.70 5.83
C GLY A 6 4.05 6.63 5.77
N GLY A 7 4.24 7.94 5.88
CA GLY A 7 3.20 8.97 5.89
C GLY A 7 2.92 9.58 7.27
N ALA A 8 3.33 8.92 8.36
CA ALA A 8 3.01 9.33 9.73
C ALA A 8 3.43 10.78 10.05
N VAL A 9 4.58 11.24 9.55
CA VAL A 9 5.06 12.61 9.76
C VAL A 9 4.06 13.64 9.23
N ALA A 10 3.56 13.44 8.02
CA ALA A 10 2.61 14.35 7.41
C ALA A 10 1.23 14.28 8.10
N TRP A 11 0.76 13.08 8.43
CA TRP A 11 -0.54 12.87 9.06
C TRP A 11 -0.60 13.41 10.48
N SER A 12 0.45 13.19 11.27
CA SER A 12 0.57 13.73 12.63
C SER A 12 0.55 15.27 12.63
N GLU A 13 1.31 15.90 11.73
CA GLU A 13 1.31 17.35 11.62
C GLU A 13 -0.05 17.88 11.16
N PHE A 14 -0.65 17.24 10.16
CA PHE A 14 -1.96 17.62 9.64
C PHE A 14 -3.03 17.62 10.73
N GLN A 15 -3.15 16.54 11.50
CA GLN A 15 -4.15 16.46 12.57
C GLN A 15 -3.93 17.52 13.68
N ARG A 16 -2.67 17.90 13.92
CA ARG A 16 -2.35 18.88 14.94
C ARG A 16 -2.57 20.32 14.51
N THR A 17 -2.38 20.63 13.20
CA THR A 17 -2.26 22.02 12.74
C THR A 17 -3.30 22.45 11.72
N ALA A 18 -3.92 21.52 10.99
CA ALA A 18 -4.87 21.87 9.95
C ALA A 18 -6.22 22.31 10.53
N LYS A 19 -6.76 23.41 10.00
CA LYS A 19 -8.08 23.92 10.39
C LYS A 19 -9.20 23.20 9.64
N PRO A 20 -10.35 22.93 10.30
CA PRO A 20 -11.48 22.26 9.67
C PRO A 20 -12.37 23.22 8.83
N ASP A 21 -11.75 24.05 8.01
CA ASP A 21 -12.38 25.09 7.21
C ASP A 21 -12.51 24.76 5.71
N GLY A 22 -12.04 23.55 5.31
CA GLY A 22 -12.08 23.09 3.93
C GLY A 22 -10.91 23.52 3.05
N TYR A 23 -10.00 24.38 3.54
CA TYR A 23 -8.81 24.82 2.79
C TYR A 23 -7.60 23.92 3.01
N SER A 24 -7.67 23.02 3.97
CA SER A 24 -6.64 22.02 4.21
C SER A 24 -7.17 20.62 3.93
N ILE A 25 -6.52 19.92 3.02
CA ILE A 25 -6.81 18.51 2.69
C ILE A 25 -5.51 17.72 2.67
N ILE A 26 -5.59 16.42 2.91
CA ILE A 26 -4.43 15.53 2.90
C ILE A 26 -4.71 14.24 2.13
N GLY A 27 -3.70 13.76 1.40
CA GLY A 27 -3.70 12.39 0.88
C GLY A 27 -3.48 11.38 2.01
N PHE A 28 -4.28 10.32 2.07
CA PHE A 28 -4.14 9.28 3.07
C PHE A 28 -4.35 7.88 2.48
N ASN A 29 -3.90 6.85 3.19
CA ASN A 29 -3.85 5.51 2.66
C ASN A 29 -4.27 4.46 3.69
N ILE A 30 -5.08 3.50 3.29
CA ILE A 30 -5.28 2.24 4.02
C ILE A 30 -4.33 1.19 3.40
N PRO A 31 -3.66 0.33 4.21
CA PRO A 31 -3.82 0.11 5.65
C PRO A 31 -2.95 0.99 6.56
N HIS A 32 -2.17 1.91 6.03
CA HIS A 32 -1.18 2.69 6.78
C HIS A 32 -1.80 3.44 7.96
N ILE A 33 -2.91 4.18 7.72
CA ILE A 33 -3.59 4.96 8.77
C ILE A 33 -4.24 4.10 9.84
N ILE A 34 -4.42 2.79 9.60
CA ILE A 34 -4.95 1.83 10.57
C ILE A 34 -3.80 1.14 11.31
N GLY A 35 -2.88 0.54 10.57
CA GLY A 35 -1.84 -0.31 11.14
C GLY A 35 -0.80 0.44 11.97
N GLN A 36 -0.47 1.68 11.59
CA GLN A 36 0.54 2.44 12.32
C GLN A 36 0.07 2.84 13.72
N PRO A 37 -1.13 3.47 13.93
CA PRO A 37 -1.61 3.76 15.27
C PRO A 37 -1.83 2.52 16.14
N MET A 38 -2.26 1.40 15.55
CA MET A 38 -2.44 0.14 16.28
C MET A 38 -1.13 -0.50 16.76
N LEU A 39 -0.05 -0.36 15.98
CA LEU A 39 1.21 -1.06 16.21
C LEU A 39 2.33 -0.16 16.75
N ARG A 40 2.16 1.15 16.72
CA ARG A 40 3.14 2.15 17.17
C ARG A 40 2.49 3.11 18.15
N LYS A 41 3.06 3.19 19.36
CA LYS A 41 2.63 4.18 20.38
C LYS A 41 2.95 5.62 19.98
N ASP A 42 3.92 5.80 19.10
CA ASP A 42 4.47 7.08 18.64
C ASP A 42 4.01 7.46 17.23
N ALA A 43 2.89 6.92 16.74
CA ALA A 43 2.36 7.27 15.43
C ALA A 43 2.05 8.78 15.30
N GLY A 44 1.67 9.42 16.42
CA GLY A 44 1.43 10.85 16.51
C GLY A 44 0.13 11.32 15.87
N TYR A 45 -0.71 10.38 15.43
CA TYR A 45 -2.04 10.62 14.85
C TYR A 45 -2.97 9.43 15.16
N GLU A 46 -4.26 9.65 15.00
CA GLU A 46 -5.30 8.63 15.18
C GLU A 46 -6.04 8.39 13.86
N THR A 47 -6.48 7.15 13.64
CA THR A 47 -7.23 6.77 12.43
C THR A 47 -8.51 7.61 12.30
N ASP A 48 -9.22 7.80 13.40
CA ASP A 48 -10.52 8.49 13.43
C ASP A 48 -10.38 10.03 13.47
N GLY A 49 -9.17 10.55 13.48
CA GLY A 49 -8.88 11.98 13.37
C GLY A 49 -8.91 12.54 11.94
N PHE A 50 -9.26 11.71 10.95
CA PHE A 50 -9.48 12.11 9.56
C PHE A 50 -10.96 12.07 9.23
N LYS A 51 -11.41 13.06 8.45
CA LYS A 51 -12.73 13.03 7.80
C LYS A 51 -12.56 12.67 6.32
N PRO A 52 -12.83 11.43 5.91
CA PRO A 52 -12.69 11.00 4.52
C PRO A 52 -13.55 11.85 3.59
N ILE A 53 -12.97 12.29 2.47
CA ILE A 53 -13.69 12.98 1.40
C ILE A 53 -14.00 11.97 0.30
N MET A 54 -12.97 11.22 -0.13
CA MET A 54 -13.07 10.27 -1.22
C MET A 54 -11.93 9.26 -1.18
N TRP A 55 -12.25 8.00 -1.48
CA TRP A 55 -11.29 7.00 -1.96
C TRP A 55 -11.41 6.93 -3.48
N PHE A 56 -10.30 6.97 -4.20
CA PHE A 56 -10.33 7.12 -5.65
C PHE A 56 -9.70 5.94 -6.39
N HIS A 57 -8.78 5.21 -5.81
CA HIS A 57 -8.27 3.97 -6.37
C HIS A 57 -7.64 3.04 -5.34
N PHE A 58 -7.54 1.79 -5.71
CA PHE A 58 -6.75 0.77 -5.05
C PHE A 58 -5.47 0.54 -5.83
N THR A 59 -4.36 0.38 -5.14
CA THR A 59 -3.05 0.09 -5.72
C THR A 59 -2.59 -1.27 -5.23
N PRO A 60 -2.77 -2.35 -6.02
CA PRO A 60 -2.35 -3.69 -5.62
C PRO A 60 -0.86 -3.75 -5.32
N ASN A 61 -0.48 -4.54 -4.32
CA ASN A 61 0.91 -4.87 -4.09
C ASN A 61 1.41 -5.82 -5.19
N VAL A 62 2.70 -5.69 -5.49
CA VAL A 62 3.43 -6.58 -6.40
C VAL A 62 4.74 -7.00 -5.77
N LEU A 63 5.15 -8.25 -5.97
CA LEU A 63 6.50 -8.68 -5.66
C LEU A 63 7.36 -8.56 -6.92
N VAL A 64 8.36 -7.70 -6.87
CA VAL A 64 9.27 -7.46 -7.99
C VAL A 64 10.71 -7.80 -7.63
N VAL A 65 11.45 -8.25 -8.63
CA VAL A 65 12.89 -8.52 -8.56
C VAL A 65 13.61 -7.80 -9.72
N SER A 66 14.93 -7.63 -9.63
CA SER A 66 15.71 -7.15 -10.77
C SER A 66 15.48 -8.05 -12.00
N LYS A 67 15.47 -7.46 -13.19
CA LYS A 67 15.32 -8.21 -14.45
C LYS A 67 16.39 -9.30 -14.60
N ASP A 68 17.61 -9.00 -14.12
CA ASP A 68 18.78 -9.89 -14.19
C ASP A 68 18.85 -10.86 -12.99
N SER A 69 17.89 -10.81 -12.06
CA SER A 69 17.83 -11.71 -10.93
C SER A 69 17.76 -13.18 -11.36
N GLU A 70 18.31 -14.05 -10.51
CA GLU A 70 18.16 -15.51 -10.61
C GLU A 70 16.69 -15.97 -10.50
N PHE A 71 15.84 -15.19 -9.83
CA PHE A 71 14.43 -15.50 -9.64
C PHE A 71 13.62 -15.15 -10.88
N LYS A 72 13.10 -16.17 -11.56
CA LYS A 72 12.26 -16.00 -12.75
C LYS A 72 10.77 -16.12 -12.42
N THR A 73 10.45 -16.85 -11.36
CA THR A 73 9.10 -17.13 -10.87
C THR A 73 8.99 -16.82 -9.36
N LEU A 74 7.76 -16.74 -8.84
CA LEU A 74 7.52 -16.67 -7.40
C LEU A 74 8.06 -17.91 -6.68
N GLU A 75 7.93 -19.07 -7.30
CA GLU A 75 8.41 -20.33 -6.75
C GLU A 75 9.93 -20.34 -6.57
N ASP A 76 10.70 -19.80 -7.52
CA ASP A 76 12.16 -19.66 -7.39
C ASP A 76 12.52 -18.86 -6.14
N PHE A 77 11.83 -17.72 -5.93
CA PHE A 77 12.07 -16.86 -4.77
C PHE A 77 11.69 -17.56 -3.46
N ILE A 78 10.55 -18.24 -3.42
CA ILE A 78 10.10 -19.00 -2.24
C ILE A 78 11.05 -20.15 -1.92
N ASN A 79 11.47 -20.92 -2.93
CA ASN A 79 12.42 -22.01 -2.76
C ASN A 79 13.80 -21.52 -2.27
N PHE A 80 14.24 -20.36 -2.74
CA PHE A 80 15.45 -19.71 -2.20
C PHE A 80 15.26 -19.34 -0.73
N ALA A 81 14.14 -18.71 -0.37
CA ALA A 81 13.88 -18.29 1.02
C ALA A 81 13.75 -19.49 1.98
N LYS A 82 13.15 -20.61 1.54
CA LYS A 82 13.10 -21.86 2.32
C LYS A 82 14.49 -22.43 2.60
N LYS A 83 15.39 -22.39 1.61
CA LYS A 83 16.75 -22.91 1.74
C LYS A 83 17.67 -21.99 2.56
N LYS A 84 17.37 -20.68 2.60
CA LYS A 84 18.21 -19.65 3.23
C LYS A 84 17.32 -18.66 4.02
N PRO A 85 16.81 -19.09 5.21
CA PRO A 85 15.99 -18.23 6.06
C PRO A 85 16.69 -16.89 6.35
N PHE A 86 15.91 -15.79 6.35
CA PHE A 86 16.34 -14.41 6.58
C PHE A 86 17.33 -13.81 5.56
N VAL A 87 17.88 -14.59 4.62
CA VAL A 87 18.77 -14.08 3.55
C VAL A 87 17.96 -13.40 2.44
N GLY A 88 16.71 -13.80 2.26
CA GLY A 88 15.77 -13.15 1.35
C GLY A 88 15.37 -11.76 1.85
N THR A 89 16.09 -10.72 1.40
CA THR A 89 15.76 -9.32 1.76
C THR A 89 14.65 -8.77 0.85
N VAL A 90 13.60 -8.20 1.46
CA VAL A 90 12.47 -7.59 0.75
C VAL A 90 12.33 -6.12 1.16
N GLY A 91 12.57 -5.21 0.24
CA GLY A 91 12.39 -3.78 0.47
C GLY A 91 10.93 -3.33 0.31
N GLY A 92 10.54 -2.28 1.02
CA GLY A 92 9.22 -1.65 0.86
C GLY A 92 9.12 -0.26 1.47
N SER A 93 7.98 0.38 1.27
CA SER A 93 7.76 1.82 1.52
C SER A 93 7.55 2.21 2.99
N GLY A 94 8.11 1.46 3.93
CA GLY A 94 8.07 1.78 5.36
C GLY A 94 7.49 0.68 6.22
N THR A 95 7.74 0.80 7.53
CA THR A 95 7.21 -0.14 8.51
C THR A 95 5.69 0.02 8.66
N TYR A 96 4.98 -1.10 8.71
CA TYR A 96 3.50 -1.18 8.78
C TYR A 96 2.78 -0.49 7.62
N SER A 97 3.48 -0.31 6.49
CA SER A 97 2.86 0.00 5.21
C SER A 97 2.17 -1.23 4.61
N ALA A 98 1.37 -1.03 3.56
CA ALA A 98 0.81 -2.16 2.81
C ALA A 98 1.90 -3.15 2.36
N ASN A 99 3.06 -2.65 1.92
CA ASN A 99 4.17 -3.51 1.51
C ASN A 99 4.71 -4.38 2.65
N HIS A 100 4.83 -3.84 3.87
CA HIS A 100 5.28 -4.62 5.02
C HIS A 100 4.26 -5.68 5.41
N LEU A 101 2.98 -5.30 5.51
CA LEU A 101 1.91 -6.23 5.87
C LEU A 101 1.77 -7.36 4.85
N GLU A 102 1.92 -7.05 3.57
CA GLU A 102 1.85 -8.06 2.52
C GLU A 102 3.07 -9.00 2.52
N THR A 103 4.25 -8.47 2.87
CA THR A 103 5.45 -9.31 3.08
C THR A 103 5.21 -10.30 4.23
N ILE A 104 4.59 -9.85 5.33
CA ILE A 104 4.25 -10.73 6.46
C ILE A 104 3.22 -11.79 6.06
N ARG A 105 2.20 -11.41 5.27
CA ARG A 105 1.23 -12.39 4.73
C ARG A 105 1.91 -13.43 3.85
N LEU A 106 2.83 -13.02 2.98
CA LEU A 106 3.59 -13.93 2.14
C LEU A 106 4.45 -14.89 2.98
N MET A 107 5.14 -14.37 4.01
CA MET A 107 5.92 -15.20 4.95
C MET A 107 5.04 -16.28 5.59
N LYS A 108 3.88 -15.88 6.09
CA LYS A 108 2.90 -16.80 6.74
C LYS A 108 2.36 -17.84 5.74
N ALA A 109 1.90 -17.38 4.57
CA ALA A 109 1.25 -18.24 3.59
C ALA A 109 2.21 -19.25 2.93
N ALA A 110 3.48 -18.85 2.72
CA ALA A 110 4.49 -19.68 2.08
C ALA A 110 5.36 -20.48 3.08
N GLY A 111 5.24 -20.24 4.38
CA GLY A 111 6.08 -20.84 5.42
C GLY A 111 7.56 -20.48 5.24
N ILE A 112 7.87 -19.21 5.03
CA ILE A 112 9.24 -18.71 4.79
C ILE A 112 9.60 -17.57 5.73
N ASP A 113 10.90 -17.38 5.97
CA ASP A 113 11.43 -16.26 6.72
C ASP A 113 12.18 -15.29 5.80
N LEU A 114 11.78 -14.03 5.84
CA LEU A 114 12.34 -12.93 5.05
C LEU A 114 12.79 -11.79 5.96
N THR A 115 13.80 -11.05 5.54
CA THR A 115 14.18 -9.79 6.17
C THR A 115 13.54 -8.63 5.44
N TYR A 116 12.59 -7.96 6.09
CA TYR A 116 11.99 -6.74 5.53
C TYR A 116 12.87 -5.52 5.78
N VAL A 117 13.15 -4.76 4.72
CA VAL A 117 13.95 -3.53 4.75
C VAL A 117 13.06 -2.32 4.49
N PRO A 118 12.70 -1.53 5.53
CA PRO A 118 11.85 -0.36 5.36
C PRO A 118 12.62 0.83 4.78
N TYR A 119 12.10 1.43 3.73
CA TYR A 119 12.57 2.68 3.15
C TYR A 119 11.60 3.83 3.45
N THR A 120 12.03 5.08 3.25
CA THR A 120 11.19 6.28 3.51
C THR A 120 10.02 6.45 2.52
N GLY A 121 9.92 5.58 1.52
CA GLY A 121 8.89 5.57 0.49
C GLY A 121 9.28 4.65 -0.66
N THR A 122 8.47 4.56 -1.71
CA THR A 122 8.73 3.72 -2.89
C THR A 122 9.96 4.19 -3.68
N GLY A 123 10.21 5.50 -3.75
CA GLY A 123 11.33 6.06 -4.52
C GLY A 123 12.68 5.44 -4.22
N PRO A 124 13.14 5.41 -2.95
CA PRO A 124 14.42 4.81 -2.56
C PRO A 124 14.50 3.28 -2.73
N VAL A 125 13.37 2.57 -2.79
CA VAL A 125 13.34 1.11 -3.03
C VAL A 125 13.84 0.77 -4.43
N ILE A 126 13.55 1.61 -5.42
CA ILE A 126 13.89 1.39 -6.82
C ILE A 126 15.40 1.27 -7.04
N PRO A 127 16.24 2.28 -6.69
CA PRO A 127 17.68 2.16 -6.83
C PRO A 127 18.27 1.05 -5.93
N ALA A 128 17.71 0.78 -4.76
CA ALA A 128 18.17 -0.29 -3.89
C ALA A 128 17.98 -1.68 -4.54
N LEU A 129 16.86 -1.91 -5.23
CA LEU A 129 16.61 -3.14 -5.97
C LEU A 129 17.51 -3.22 -7.23
N MET A 130 17.67 -2.12 -7.97
CA MET A 130 18.56 -2.07 -9.13
C MET A 130 20.03 -2.31 -8.79
N GLY A 131 20.46 -1.80 -7.64
CA GLY A 131 21.84 -1.97 -7.12
C GLY A 131 22.09 -3.30 -6.41
N GLY A 132 21.09 -4.18 -6.31
CA GLY A 132 21.24 -5.49 -5.63
C GLY A 132 21.37 -5.41 -4.10
N HIS A 133 21.06 -4.24 -3.49
CA HIS A 133 21.07 -4.08 -2.03
C HIS A 133 19.93 -4.85 -1.34
N ILE A 134 18.88 -5.14 -2.07
CA ILE A 134 17.77 -6.02 -1.69
C ILE A 134 17.53 -7.05 -2.77
N LYS A 135 17.07 -8.24 -2.41
CA LYS A 135 16.81 -9.34 -3.34
C LYS A 135 15.50 -9.16 -4.11
N ALA A 136 14.49 -8.64 -3.42
CA ALA A 136 13.17 -8.35 -3.97
C ALA A 136 12.60 -7.06 -3.36
N ALA A 137 11.55 -6.54 -3.96
CA ALA A 137 10.75 -5.48 -3.35
C ALA A 137 9.26 -5.85 -3.37
N MET A 138 8.61 -5.71 -2.22
CA MET A 138 7.17 -5.61 -2.16
C MET A 138 6.83 -4.14 -2.46
N SER A 139 6.19 -3.90 -3.58
CA SER A 139 5.92 -2.57 -4.08
C SER A 139 4.48 -2.47 -4.60
N TYR A 140 4.19 -1.51 -5.45
CA TYR A 140 2.86 -1.28 -5.99
C TYR A 140 2.85 -1.46 -7.51
N SER A 141 1.70 -1.85 -8.06
CA SER A 141 1.50 -2.12 -9.49
C SER A 141 2.06 -1.05 -10.45
N PRO A 142 2.01 0.27 -10.16
CA PRO A 142 2.65 1.27 -11.02
C PRO A 142 4.17 1.14 -11.14
N VAL A 143 4.84 0.54 -10.16
CA VAL A 143 6.29 0.27 -10.28
C VAL A 143 6.55 -0.78 -11.34
N SER A 144 5.73 -1.85 -11.37
CA SER A 144 5.82 -2.88 -12.42
C SER A 144 5.58 -2.31 -13.81
N VAL A 145 4.61 -1.41 -13.97
CA VAL A 145 4.31 -0.77 -15.25
C VAL A 145 5.46 0.15 -15.70
N ASN A 146 5.89 1.05 -14.80
CA ASN A 146 6.88 2.08 -15.15
C ASN A 146 8.31 1.54 -15.31
N TYR A 147 8.64 0.41 -14.69
CA TYR A 147 9.98 -0.17 -14.68
C TYR A 147 10.03 -1.59 -15.26
N LYS A 148 9.08 -1.95 -16.15
CA LYS A 148 8.98 -3.27 -16.79
C LYS A 148 10.27 -3.75 -17.47
N ASP A 149 11.10 -2.80 -17.96
CA ASP A 149 12.35 -3.11 -18.60
C ASP A 149 13.49 -3.38 -17.60
N LYS A 150 13.35 -2.95 -16.35
CA LYS A 150 14.33 -3.09 -15.27
C LYS A 150 13.97 -4.17 -14.26
N PHE A 151 12.67 -4.41 -14.07
CA PHE A 151 12.15 -5.33 -13.07
C PHE A 151 11.32 -6.44 -13.71
N ARG A 152 11.35 -7.60 -13.07
CA ARG A 152 10.41 -8.70 -13.29
C ARG A 152 9.42 -8.72 -12.14
N THR A 153 8.14 -8.69 -12.46
CA THR A 153 7.07 -8.88 -11.50
C THR A 153 6.78 -10.36 -11.37
N LEU A 154 6.89 -10.90 -10.15
CA LEU A 154 6.69 -12.31 -9.89
C LEU A 154 5.22 -12.64 -9.60
N ALA A 155 4.51 -11.75 -8.93
CA ALA A 155 3.09 -11.87 -8.64
C ALA A 155 2.46 -10.53 -8.29
N VAL A 156 1.13 -10.42 -8.45
CA VAL A 156 0.32 -9.28 -8.02
C VAL A 156 -0.71 -9.72 -6.96
N ALA A 157 -0.89 -8.90 -5.93
CA ALA A 157 -1.83 -9.16 -4.83
C ALA A 157 -3.23 -8.60 -5.15
N ALA A 158 -3.90 -9.22 -6.11
CA ALA A 158 -5.25 -8.85 -6.55
C ALA A 158 -6.09 -10.12 -6.78
N ASP A 159 -7.42 -9.96 -6.79
CA ASP A 159 -8.34 -11.08 -7.08
C ASP A 159 -8.21 -11.57 -8.51
N GLU A 160 -7.97 -10.64 -9.43
CA GLU A 160 -7.77 -10.89 -10.86
C GLU A 160 -6.51 -10.16 -11.34
N ARG A 161 -5.98 -10.55 -12.50
CA ARG A 161 -4.83 -9.88 -13.11
C ARG A 161 -5.15 -8.41 -13.37
N VAL A 162 -4.19 -7.54 -13.09
CA VAL A 162 -4.32 -6.10 -13.36
C VAL A 162 -4.25 -5.86 -14.87
N ALA A 163 -5.18 -5.10 -15.42
CA ALA A 163 -5.29 -4.86 -16.86
C ALA A 163 -4.00 -4.33 -17.52
N ALA A 164 -3.25 -3.49 -16.81
CA ALA A 164 -1.95 -2.99 -17.26
C ALA A 164 -0.79 -4.00 -17.12
N LEU A 165 -1.05 -5.17 -16.51
CA LEU A 165 -0.07 -6.25 -16.25
C LEU A 165 -0.68 -7.62 -16.60
N PRO A 166 -1.18 -7.84 -17.83
CA PRO A 166 -1.97 -9.03 -18.17
C PRO A 166 -1.18 -10.35 -18.10
N ASP A 167 0.15 -10.28 -18.24
CA ASP A 167 1.03 -11.45 -18.18
C ASP A 167 1.51 -11.79 -16.77
N VAL A 168 1.21 -10.92 -15.77
CA VAL A 168 1.62 -11.15 -14.39
C VAL A 168 0.55 -11.93 -13.65
N PRO A 169 0.88 -13.12 -13.11
CA PRO A 169 -0.09 -13.91 -12.35
C PRO A 169 -0.41 -13.27 -11.02
N THR A 170 -1.59 -13.52 -10.50
CA THR A 170 -1.93 -13.15 -9.12
C THR A 170 -1.31 -14.15 -8.14
N PHE A 171 -1.15 -13.73 -6.87
CA PHE A 171 -0.75 -14.68 -5.81
C PHE A 171 -1.77 -15.83 -5.69
N LYS A 172 -3.07 -15.56 -5.89
CA LYS A 172 -4.14 -16.57 -5.88
C LYS A 172 -3.96 -17.63 -6.97
N GLU A 173 -3.66 -17.21 -8.21
CA GLU A 173 -3.36 -18.14 -9.32
C GLU A 173 -2.16 -19.04 -9.00
N LEU A 174 -1.23 -18.56 -8.16
CA LEU A 174 -0.04 -19.30 -7.73
C LEU A 174 -0.25 -20.08 -6.42
N GLY A 175 -1.50 -20.18 -5.92
CA GLY A 175 -1.85 -20.99 -4.75
C GLY A 175 -1.73 -20.25 -3.39
N TYR A 176 -1.51 -18.94 -3.39
CA TYR A 176 -1.44 -18.13 -2.18
C TYR A 176 -2.64 -17.19 -2.10
N ASP A 177 -3.50 -17.35 -1.11
CA ASP A 177 -4.66 -16.46 -0.91
C ASP A 177 -4.23 -15.10 -0.34
N ILE A 178 -3.61 -14.31 -1.20
CA ILE A 178 -3.07 -12.99 -0.88
C ILE A 178 -3.68 -11.97 -1.83
N VAL A 179 -4.53 -11.11 -1.28
CA VAL A 179 -5.08 -9.91 -1.92
C VAL A 179 -4.81 -8.72 -1.03
N GLY A 180 -4.11 -7.73 -1.54
CA GLY A 180 -3.74 -6.59 -0.74
C GLY A 180 -3.03 -5.48 -1.50
N GLY A 181 -2.96 -4.33 -0.87
CA GLY A 181 -2.41 -3.14 -1.49
C GLY A 181 -2.75 -1.91 -0.67
N ALA A 182 -2.81 -0.76 -1.33
CA ALA A 182 -3.17 0.47 -0.66
C ALA A 182 -4.38 1.13 -1.34
N PHE A 183 -5.45 1.35 -0.57
CA PHE A 183 -6.46 2.31 -0.96
C PHE A 183 -5.89 3.71 -0.82
N ARG A 184 -6.15 4.56 -1.81
CA ARG A 184 -5.69 5.94 -1.88
C ARG A 184 -6.89 6.86 -1.84
N GLY A 185 -6.83 7.83 -0.95
CA GLY A 185 -7.91 8.79 -0.78
C GLY A 185 -7.42 10.16 -0.37
N VAL A 186 -8.37 11.05 -0.21
CA VAL A 186 -8.20 12.40 0.35
C VAL A 186 -9.11 12.57 1.55
N ALA A 187 -8.62 13.28 2.54
CA ALA A 187 -9.36 13.58 3.76
C ALA A 187 -9.21 15.05 4.16
N ALA A 188 -10.19 15.54 4.88
CA ALA A 188 -10.17 16.80 5.61
C ALA A 188 -9.88 16.55 7.10
N PRO A 189 -9.56 17.60 7.89
CA PRO A 189 -9.52 17.50 9.35
C PRO A 189 -10.88 17.08 9.90
N ILE A 190 -10.86 16.31 10.99
CA ILE A 190 -12.09 16.00 11.72
C ILE A 190 -12.77 17.32 12.16
N GLY A 191 -14.09 17.40 12.11
CA GLY A 191 -14.82 18.64 12.40
C GLY A 191 -15.08 19.54 11.18
N THR A 192 -14.53 19.25 10.00
CA THR A 192 -14.90 19.95 8.76
C THR A 192 -16.40 19.78 8.49
N PRO A 193 -17.17 20.89 8.23
CA PRO A 193 -18.60 20.81 7.98
C PRO A 193 -18.95 19.86 6.82
N GLN A 194 -20.05 19.09 6.97
CA GLN A 194 -20.42 18.08 5.97
C GLN A 194 -20.64 18.70 4.58
N ALA A 195 -21.31 19.83 4.48
CA ALA A 195 -21.52 20.52 3.20
C ALA A 195 -20.21 20.90 2.47
N VAL A 196 -19.13 21.16 3.23
CA VAL A 196 -17.80 21.41 2.64
C VAL A 196 -17.19 20.09 2.14
N VAL A 197 -17.33 19.01 2.89
CA VAL A 197 -16.85 17.69 2.49
C VAL A 197 -17.58 17.22 1.21
N ASP A 198 -18.89 17.40 1.15
CA ASP A 198 -19.71 17.01 -0.02
C ASP A 198 -19.27 17.77 -1.27
N LYS A 199 -19.08 19.07 -1.15
CA LYS A 199 -18.59 19.90 -2.27
C LYS A 199 -17.19 19.49 -2.74
N LEU A 200 -16.29 19.17 -1.81
CA LEU A 200 -14.97 18.64 -2.15
C LEU A 200 -15.07 17.26 -2.82
N ALA A 201 -15.94 16.38 -2.33
CA ALA A 201 -16.16 15.05 -2.92
C ALA A 201 -16.68 15.15 -4.37
N GLU A 202 -17.62 16.07 -4.66
CA GLU A 202 -18.08 16.35 -6.02
C GLU A 202 -16.92 16.79 -6.92
N ALA A 203 -16.12 17.76 -6.50
CA ALA A 203 -14.98 18.27 -7.25
C ALA A 203 -13.92 17.19 -7.53
N PHE A 204 -13.56 16.38 -6.52
CA PHE A 204 -12.63 15.28 -6.69
C PHE A 204 -13.18 14.17 -7.58
N THR A 205 -14.47 13.87 -7.49
CA THR A 205 -15.14 12.88 -8.35
C THR A 205 -15.04 13.30 -9.81
N GLU A 206 -15.33 14.56 -10.12
CA GLU A 206 -15.24 15.07 -11.48
C GLU A 206 -13.80 15.08 -12.01
N ALA A 207 -12.84 15.55 -11.21
CA ALA A 207 -11.44 15.51 -11.57
C ALA A 207 -10.95 14.07 -11.83
N ASN A 208 -11.38 13.11 -10.99
CA ASN A 208 -10.96 11.73 -11.10
C ASN A 208 -11.50 11.04 -12.37
N LYS A 209 -12.72 11.39 -12.83
CA LYS A 209 -13.24 10.91 -14.12
C LYS A 209 -12.30 11.27 -15.27
N GLN A 210 -11.76 12.48 -15.26
CA GLN A 210 -10.88 12.98 -16.32
C GLN A 210 -9.53 12.25 -16.39
N ILE A 211 -9.04 11.75 -15.26
CA ILE A 211 -7.72 11.09 -15.17
C ILE A 211 -7.81 9.56 -15.06
N SER A 212 -9.02 8.98 -14.93
CA SER A 212 -9.23 7.55 -14.65
C SER A 212 -8.56 6.64 -15.67
N LYS A 213 -8.66 6.96 -16.97
CA LYS A 213 -7.98 6.18 -18.03
C LYS A 213 -6.47 6.14 -17.82
N LYS A 214 -5.86 7.31 -17.56
CA LYS A 214 -4.41 7.39 -17.30
C LYS A 214 -4.00 6.60 -16.06
N GLN A 215 -4.85 6.59 -15.03
CA GLN A 215 -4.60 5.79 -13.83
C GLN A 215 -4.66 4.29 -14.12
N LEU A 216 -5.66 3.83 -14.87
CA LEU A 216 -5.75 2.43 -15.30
C LEU A 216 -4.51 1.99 -16.10
N ASP A 217 -4.07 2.81 -17.05
CA ASP A 217 -2.88 2.55 -17.87
C ASP A 217 -1.59 2.47 -17.01
N LEU A 218 -1.57 3.14 -15.86
CA LEU A 218 -0.48 3.08 -14.88
C LEU A 218 -0.59 1.91 -13.89
N GLY A 219 -1.61 1.07 -14.01
CA GLY A 219 -1.79 -0.13 -13.18
C GLY A 219 -2.53 0.11 -11.87
N PHE A 220 -3.22 1.25 -11.71
CA PHE A 220 -4.15 1.44 -10.60
C PHE A 220 -5.47 0.71 -10.89
N VAL A 221 -6.13 0.24 -9.85
CA VAL A 221 -7.48 -0.33 -9.91
C VAL A 221 -8.45 0.72 -9.40
N MET A 222 -9.38 1.14 -10.24
CA MET A 222 -10.32 2.20 -9.88
C MET A 222 -11.35 1.66 -8.89
N LYS A 223 -11.34 2.21 -7.68
CA LYS A 223 -12.33 1.91 -6.62
C LYS A 223 -12.72 3.21 -5.95
N TYR A 224 -13.94 3.62 -6.20
CA TYR A 224 -14.50 4.87 -5.69
C TYR A 224 -15.33 4.61 -4.44
N SER A 225 -15.22 5.52 -3.48
CA SER A 225 -16.10 5.57 -2.32
C SER A 225 -16.13 7.00 -1.80
N THR A 226 -17.32 7.56 -1.67
CA THR A 226 -17.59 8.92 -1.20
C THR A 226 -18.74 8.90 -0.21
N GLY A 227 -19.11 10.04 0.36
CA GLY A 227 -20.22 10.14 1.31
C GLY A 227 -20.07 9.17 2.49
N ASP A 228 -21.15 8.49 2.84
CA ASP A 228 -21.20 7.55 3.96
C ASP A 228 -20.36 6.28 3.73
N GLU A 229 -20.08 5.93 2.49
CA GLU A 229 -19.25 4.77 2.18
C GLU A 229 -17.76 5.00 2.48
N ALA A 230 -17.30 6.25 2.40
CA ALA A 230 -15.88 6.56 2.56
C ALA A 230 -15.35 6.24 3.98
N PRO A 231 -16.02 6.57 5.09
CA PRO A 231 -15.63 6.10 6.42
C PRO A 231 -15.84 4.59 6.60
N MET A 232 -16.90 3.98 6.03
CA MET A 232 -17.17 2.54 6.16
C MET A 232 -16.02 1.68 5.62
N LEU A 233 -15.31 2.14 4.58
CA LEU A 233 -14.13 1.43 4.07
C LEU A 233 -13.02 1.31 5.12
N ILE A 234 -12.85 2.30 5.99
CA ILE A 234 -11.86 2.24 7.08
C ILE A 234 -12.21 1.09 8.03
N ASP A 235 -13.48 0.94 8.41
CA ASP A 235 -13.92 -0.10 9.35
C ASP A 235 -13.83 -1.49 8.72
N GLN A 236 -14.26 -1.65 7.48
CA GLN A 236 -14.09 -2.89 6.72
C GLN A 236 -12.61 -3.31 6.63
N MET A 237 -11.72 -2.37 6.37
CA MET A 237 -10.30 -2.66 6.27
C MET A 237 -9.65 -2.89 7.63
N ARG A 238 -10.15 -2.26 8.71
CA ARG A 238 -9.73 -2.53 10.08
C ARG A 238 -10.01 -3.99 10.45
N GLU A 239 -11.16 -4.51 10.06
CA GLU A 239 -11.51 -5.92 10.22
C GLU A 239 -10.64 -6.83 9.33
N ALA A 240 -10.54 -6.54 8.04
CA ALA A 240 -9.78 -7.35 7.08
C ALA A 240 -8.27 -7.46 7.39
N TYR A 241 -7.70 -6.46 8.04
CA TYR A 241 -6.30 -6.48 8.50
C TYR A 241 -6.15 -6.92 9.97
N GLY A 242 -7.28 -7.16 10.68
CA GLY A 242 -7.30 -7.48 12.12
C GLY A 242 -6.38 -8.62 12.49
N ASP A 243 -6.43 -9.73 11.77
CA ASP A 243 -5.60 -10.91 12.01
C ASP A 243 -4.11 -10.63 11.86
N VAL A 244 -3.69 -10.02 10.76
CA VAL A 244 -2.26 -9.74 10.52
C VAL A 244 -1.73 -8.70 11.50
N LEU A 245 -2.54 -7.72 11.88
CA LEU A 245 -2.17 -6.70 12.86
C LEU A 245 -2.12 -7.29 14.28
N GLY A 246 -3.05 -8.21 14.61
CA GLY A 246 -3.06 -8.97 15.86
C GLY A 246 -1.83 -9.86 16.00
N ASP A 247 -1.49 -10.62 14.96
CA ASP A 247 -0.29 -11.47 14.93
C ASP A 247 1.00 -10.66 15.18
N ILE A 248 1.10 -9.45 14.59
CA ILE A 248 2.25 -8.56 14.81
C ILE A 248 2.29 -8.03 16.25
N LYS A 249 1.13 -7.66 16.79
CA LYS A 249 1.04 -7.12 18.17
C LYS A 249 1.42 -8.15 19.22
N ASN A 250 1.03 -9.40 19.02
CA ASN A 250 1.31 -10.50 19.96
C ASN A 250 2.75 -11.02 19.92
N LYS A 251 3.52 -10.68 18.89
CA LYS A 251 4.95 -11.04 18.75
C LYS A 251 5.91 -9.99 19.33
N LYS A 252 5.39 -8.86 19.81
CA LYS A 252 6.15 -7.81 20.52
C LYS A 252 6.08 -7.97 22.02
#